data_5a7a682887bedd80b130404ec207fee3
#
_entry.id   5a7a682887bedd80b130404ec207fee3
#
_cell.length_a   1.000
_cell.length_b   1.000
_cell.length_c   1.000
_cell.angle_alpha   90.00
_cell.angle_beta   90.00
_cell.angle_gamma   90.00
#
_symmetry.space_group_name_H-M   'P 1'
#
loop_
_entity.id
_entity.type
_entity.pdbx_description
1 polymer ?
#
loop_
_entity_poly.entity_id
_entity_poly.type
_entity_poly.pdbx_seq_one_letter_code
_entity_poly.pdbx_strand_id
1 'polypeptide(L)'
;MSATMVDAIRKTVLVDFAPEEAFELFTARINSWWPSSSHSYGGDAVQEVVFEQKPGGRVYEVTAEGEQDWARVTEWDPPHRLALDWLIGDPATEIEVTFTPEGPGSRVVLEHRGFQEPERRGNYASGWDVVLGTYVESASKNA
;
A
#
# COMPACT_ATOMS: atom_id res chain seq x y z
N MET A 1 26.63 -19.20 12.54
CA MET A 1 25.25 -19.42 12.16
C MET A 1 24.71 -18.18 11.43
N SER A 2 24.18 -18.37 10.28
CA SER A 2 23.60 -17.25 9.56
C SER A 2 22.22 -16.92 10.07
N ALA A 3 21.89 -15.64 10.07
CA ALA A 3 20.54 -15.21 10.35
C ALA A 3 19.59 -15.71 9.26
N THR A 4 18.45 -16.22 9.64
CA THR A 4 17.44 -16.60 8.67
C THR A 4 16.74 -15.34 8.17
N MET A 5 16.86 -15.07 6.88
CA MET A 5 16.16 -13.96 6.27
C MET A 5 14.72 -14.36 6.00
N VAL A 6 13.79 -13.49 6.34
CA VAL A 6 12.37 -13.68 6.05
C VAL A 6 12.12 -13.18 4.62
N ASP A 7 11.49 -13.99 3.82
CA ASP A 7 11.19 -13.64 2.42
C ASP A 7 10.31 -12.40 2.33
N ALA A 8 10.50 -11.61 1.29
CA ALA A 8 9.61 -10.50 0.98
C ALA A 8 8.22 -11.03 0.64
N ILE A 9 7.20 -10.23 0.95
CA ILE A 9 5.86 -10.45 0.45
C ILE A 9 5.82 -9.91 -0.98
N ARG A 10 5.29 -10.69 -1.91
CA ARG A 10 5.08 -10.22 -3.27
C ARG A 10 3.65 -10.55 -3.70
N LYS A 11 2.89 -9.53 -4.03
CA LYS A 11 1.50 -9.67 -4.47
C LYS A 11 1.35 -9.03 -5.85
N THR A 12 0.68 -9.71 -6.76
CA THR A 12 0.40 -9.21 -8.10
C THR A 12 -1.09 -9.18 -8.31
N VAL A 13 -1.62 -8.04 -8.76
CA VAL A 13 -3.03 -7.91 -9.12
C VAL A 13 -3.13 -7.28 -10.51
N LEU A 14 -4.21 -7.61 -11.20
CA LEU A 14 -4.56 -7.02 -12.49
C LEU A 14 -5.76 -6.11 -12.29
N VAL A 15 -5.67 -4.90 -12.82
CA VAL A 15 -6.75 -3.91 -12.71
C VAL A 15 -7.14 -3.43 -14.10
N ASP A 16 -8.37 -2.92 -14.22
CA ASP A 16 -8.91 -2.48 -15.51
C ASP A 16 -8.43 -1.09 -15.93
N PHE A 17 -7.83 -0.35 -15.01
CA PHE A 17 -7.35 1.02 -15.28
C PHE A 17 -5.94 0.99 -15.86
N ALA A 18 -5.66 1.90 -16.82
CA ALA A 18 -4.31 2.10 -17.33
C ALA A 18 -3.39 2.61 -16.22
N PRO A 19 -2.04 2.51 -16.37
CA PRO A 19 -1.12 2.86 -15.29
C PRO A 19 -1.33 4.24 -14.65
N GLU A 20 -1.63 5.27 -15.44
CA GLU A 20 -1.86 6.62 -14.91
C GLU A 20 -3.02 6.65 -13.91
N GLU A 21 -4.12 6.04 -14.28
CA GLU A 21 -5.31 5.99 -13.43
C GLU A 21 -5.14 5.01 -12.27
N ALA A 22 -4.48 3.87 -12.51
CA ALA A 22 -4.19 2.88 -11.48
C ALA A 22 -3.29 3.48 -10.40
N PHE A 23 -2.28 4.25 -10.80
CA PHE A 23 -1.36 4.93 -9.89
C PHE A 23 -2.10 6.01 -9.08
N GLU A 24 -2.91 6.81 -9.75
CA GLU A 24 -3.69 7.86 -9.09
C GLU A 24 -4.66 7.27 -8.06
N LEU A 25 -5.35 6.19 -8.41
CA LEU A 25 -6.27 5.54 -7.48
C LEU A 25 -5.54 5.02 -6.24
N PHE A 26 -4.36 4.40 -6.44
CA PHE A 26 -3.57 3.86 -5.34
C PHE A 26 -3.08 4.94 -4.39
N THR A 27 -2.77 6.12 -4.90
CA THR A 27 -2.14 7.20 -4.14
C THR A 27 -3.11 8.33 -3.78
N ALA A 28 -3.43 9.20 -4.73
CA ALA A 28 -4.25 10.38 -4.48
C ALA A 28 -5.65 10.03 -3.97
N ARG A 29 -6.19 8.91 -4.42
CA ARG A 29 -7.54 8.48 -4.09
C ARG A 29 -7.58 7.29 -3.14
N ILE A 30 -6.52 7.09 -2.38
CA ILE A 30 -6.41 5.97 -1.43
C ILE A 30 -7.58 5.95 -0.43
N ASN A 31 -8.04 7.12 -0.03
CA ASN A 31 -9.15 7.23 0.92
C ASN A 31 -10.45 6.60 0.39
N SER A 32 -10.59 6.49 -0.93
CA SER A 32 -11.82 5.96 -1.52
C SER A 32 -11.94 4.44 -1.44
N TRP A 33 -10.84 3.72 -1.21
CA TRP A 33 -10.87 2.25 -1.23
C TRP A 33 -10.18 1.58 -0.05
N TRP A 34 -9.35 2.29 0.72
CA TRP A 34 -8.63 1.67 1.85
C TRP A 34 -9.64 1.17 2.90
N PRO A 35 -9.54 -0.10 3.35
CA PRO A 35 -10.47 -0.66 4.33
C PRO A 35 -10.12 -0.19 5.75
N SER A 36 -10.37 1.08 6.04
CA SER A 36 -9.96 1.73 7.29
C SER A 36 -10.53 1.07 8.53
N SER A 37 -11.76 0.58 8.47
CA SER A 37 -12.40 -0.03 9.65
C SER A 37 -11.68 -1.27 10.16
N SER A 38 -10.97 -1.97 9.28
CA SER A 38 -10.29 -3.21 9.64
C SER A 38 -8.78 -3.14 9.57
N HIS A 39 -8.21 -2.17 8.82
CA HIS A 39 -6.78 -2.13 8.50
C HIS A 39 -6.15 -0.77 8.79
N SER A 40 -6.62 -0.09 9.81
CA SER A 40 -6.08 1.19 10.28
C SER A 40 -5.97 1.19 11.80
N TYR A 41 -5.14 2.06 12.34
CA TYR A 41 -5.03 2.23 13.78
C TYR A 41 -6.36 2.65 14.42
N GLY A 42 -7.02 3.63 13.80
CA GLY A 42 -8.25 4.20 14.34
C GLY A 42 -9.50 3.40 14.02
N GLY A 43 -9.42 2.39 13.15
CA GLY A 43 -10.58 1.60 12.75
C GLY A 43 -11.73 2.48 12.27
N ASP A 44 -12.90 2.30 12.85
CA ASP A 44 -14.09 3.07 12.48
C ASP A 44 -14.00 4.56 12.80
N ALA A 45 -13.04 4.97 13.62
CA ALA A 45 -12.83 6.38 13.95
C ALA A 45 -12.02 7.13 12.90
N VAL A 46 -11.45 6.44 11.91
CA VAL A 46 -10.68 7.09 10.85
C VAL A 46 -11.60 7.93 9.97
N GLN A 47 -11.29 9.21 9.84
CA GLN A 47 -12.04 10.15 9.03
C GLN A 47 -11.49 10.22 7.61
N GLU A 48 -10.18 10.04 7.45
CA GLU A 48 -9.51 10.16 6.16
C GLU A 48 -8.17 9.44 6.19
N VAL A 49 -7.78 8.87 5.04
CA VAL A 49 -6.42 8.39 4.79
C VAL A 49 -5.81 9.29 3.72
N VAL A 50 -4.64 9.85 4.00
CA VAL A 50 -3.97 10.81 3.12
C VAL A 50 -2.65 10.23 2.62
N PHE A 51 -2.40 10.37 1.33
CA PHE A 51 -1.15 9.97 0.67
C PHE A 51 -0.55 11.23 0.03
N GLU A 52 0.51 11.77 0.62
CA GLU A 52 1.19 12.94 0.06
C GLU A 52 2.01 12.51 -1.15
N GLN A 53 1.80 13.17 -2.27
CA GLN A 53 2.29 12.73 -3.58
C GLN A 53 3.61 13.40 -3.94
N LYS A 54 4.66 13.08 -3.18
CA LYS A 54 6.00 13.66 -3.39
C LYS A 54 7.04 12.85 -2.63
N PRO A 55 8.31 12.89 -3.04
CA PRO A 55 9.39 12.31 -2.24
C PRO A 55 9.41 12.97 -0.85
N GLY A 56 9.58 12.17 0.19
CA GLY A 56 9.53 12.66 1.57
C GLY A 56 8.14 12.89 2.12
N GLY A 57 7.09 12.67 1.30
CA GLY A 57 5.71 12.82 1.73
C GLY A 57 5.30 11.76 2.75
N ARG A 58 4.20 12.02 3.44
CA ARG A 58 3.66 11.12 4.47
C ARG A 58 2.45 10.37 3.94
N VAL A 59 2.27 9.14 4.42
CA VAL A 59 1.00 8.43 4.32
C VAL A 59 0.48 8.29 5.74
N TYR A 60 -0.71 8.80 6.00
CA TYR A 60 -1.21 8.87 7.37
C TYR A 60 -2.74 8.80 7.43
N GLU A 61 -3.24 8.47 8.60
CA GLU A 61 -4.68 8.50 8.88
C GLU A 61 -5.02 9.67 9.79
N VAL A 62 -6.24 10.19 9.64
CA VAL A 62 -6.75 11.30 10.43
C VAL A 62 -7.94 10.81 11.25
N THR A 63 -7.92 11.13 12.55
CA THR A 63 -9.05 10.90 13.46
C THR A 63 -9.32 12.20 14.21
N ALA A 64 -10.39 12.24 15.02
CA ALA A 64 -10.69 13.40 15.86
C ALA A 64 -9.56 13.71 16.86
N GLU A 65 -8.70 12.73 17.16
CA GLU A 65 -7.59 12.89 18.11
C GLU A 65 -6.28 13.32 17.44
N GLY A 66 -6.23 13.39 16.12
CA GLY A 66 -5.06 13.84 15.38
C GLY A 66 -4.68 12.90 14.24
N GLU A 67 -3.40 12.95 13.86
CA GLU A 67 -2.86 12.20 12.73
C GLU A 67 -1.94 11.08 13.22
N GLN A 68 -1.99 9.96 12.52
CA GLN A 68 -1.09 8.83 12.77
C GLN A 68 -0.38 8.45 11.50
N ASP A 69 0.94 8.60 11.48
CA ASP A 69 1.76 8.27 10.32
C ASP A 69 1.83 6.76 10.11
N TRP A 70 1.70 6.34 8.86
CA TRP A 70 1.90 4.96 8.44
C TRP A 70 3.23 4.77 7.74
N ALA A 71 3.58 5.71 6.86
CA ALA A 71 4.69 5.54 5.95
C ALA A 71 5.25 6.89 5.48
N ARG A 72 6.44 6.83 4.88
CA ARG A 72 7.08 7.96 4.23
C ARG A 72 7.48 7.56 2.81
N VAL A 73 7.21 8.43 1.86
CA VAL A 73 7.55 8.20 0.46
C VAL A 73 9.05 8.35 0.28
N THR A 74 9.71 7.31 -0.19
CA THR A 74 11.17 7.32 -0.47
C THR A 74 11.45 7.47 -1.95
N GLU A 75 10.56 6.96 -2.83
CA GLU A 75 10.69 7.11 -4.27
C GLU A 75 9.33 7.42 -4.88
N TRP A 76 9.32 8.33 -5.83
CA TRP A 76 8.10 8.82 -6.48
C TRP A 76 8.34 8.96 -7.97
N ASP A 77 7.84 8.00 -8.75
CA ASP A 77 8.03 7.97 -10.22
C ASP A 77 6.69 7.63 -10.92
N PRO A 78 5.75 8.57 -10.92
CA PRO A 78 4.44 8.31 -11.55
C PRO A 78 4.57 8.24 -13.08
N PRO A 79 3.79 7.39 -13.73
CA PRO A 79 2.84 6.43 -13.17
C PRO A 79 3.41 5.02 -13.03
N HIS A 80 4.74 4.89 -12.94
CA HIS A 80 5.42 3.60 -13.03
C HIS A 80 5.71 2.95 -11.69
N ARG A 81 6.11 3.76 -10.69
CA ARG A 81 6.67 3.17 -9.47
C ARG A 81 6.60 4.14 -8.30
N LEU A 82 6.40 3.61 -7.11
CA LEU A 82 6.60 4.33 -5.87
C LEU A 82 7.25 3.38 -4.85
N ALA A 83 7.91 3.95 -3.86
CA ALA A 83 8.45 3.18 -2.73
C ALA A 83 8.23 3.95 -1.44
N LEU A 84 8.03 3.18 -0.37
CA LEU A 84 7.72 3.71 0.96
C LEU A 84 8.58 3.04 2.00
N ASP A 85 8.97 3.82 3.03
CA ASP A 85 9.34 3.23 4.31
C ASP A 85 8.06 3.05 5.10
N TRP A 86 7.78 1.81 5.53
CA TRP A 86 6.60 1.48 6.31
C TRP A 86 6.96 1.59 7.77
N LEU A 87 6.39 2.58 8.46
CA LEU A 87 6.82 2.99 9.80
C LEU A 87 6.07 2.26 10.92
N ILE A 88 5.06 1.48 10.57
CA ILE A 88 4.30 0.73 11.56
C ILE A 88 5.13 -0.48 11.98
N GLY A 89 5.44 -0.53 13.27
CA GLY A 89 6.25 -1.57 13.84
C GLY A 89 7.73 -1.21 13.90
N ASP A 90 8.50 -2.05 14.58
CA ASP A 90 9.93 -1.84 14.82
C ASP A 90 10.66 -3.15 14.54
N PRO A 91 11.64 -3.19 13.62
CA PRO A 91 12.07 -2.07 12.77
C PRO A 91 11.09 -1.74 11.64
N ALA A 92 11.28 -0.59 11.02
CA ALA A 92 10.53 -0.21 9.85
C ALA A 92 10.82 -1.17 8.69
N THR A 93 9.84 -1.34 7.81
CA THR A 93 9.98 -2.20 6.63
C THR A 93 9.85 -1.35 5.37
N GLU A 94 10.01 -1.95 4.19
CA GLU A 94 9.94 -1.22 2.92
C GLU A 94 8.85 -1.79 2.03
N ILE A 95 8.16 -0.90 1.33
CA ILE A 95 7.15 -1.27 0.34
C ILE A 95 7.52 -0.65 -0.99
N GLU A 96 7.42 -1.44 -2.05
CA GLU A 96 7.59 -0.97 -3.42
C GLU A 96 6.38 -1.41 -4.23
N VAL A 97 5.82 -0.49 -5.03
CA VAL A 97 4.68 -0.80 -5.89
C VAL A 97 5.02 -0.35 -7.30
N THR A 98 4.84 -1.25 -8.27
CA THR A 98 5.06 -0.97 -9.69
C THR A 98 3.77 -1.14 -10.47
N PHE A 99 3.61 -0.31 -11.50
CA PHE A 99 2.41 -0.26 -12.32
C PHE A 99 2.85 -0.37 -13.78
N THR A 100 2.55 -1.49 -14.42
CA THR A 100 2.96 -1.72 -15.81
C THR A 100 1.74 -1.97 -16.68
N PRO A 101 1.77 -1.53 -17.96
CA PRO A 101 0.65 -1.82 -18.86
C PRO A 101 0.45 -3.32 -19.04
N GLU A 102 -0.82 -3.73 -19.03
CA GLU A 102 -1.20 -5.11 -19.27
C GLU A 102 -2.49 -5.09 -20.07
N GLY A 103 -2.41 -5.22 -21.39
CA GLY A 103 -3.56 -5.03 -22.25
C GLY A 103 -4.15 -3.64 -22.05
N PRO A 104 -5.47 -3.50 -21.89
CA PRO A 104 -6.08 -2.18 -21.64
C PRO A 104 -5.96 -1.69 -20.21
N GLY A 105 -5.49 -2.55 -19.30
CA GLY A 105 -5.36 -2.23 -17.88
C GLY A 105 -3.91 -2.20 -17.42
N SER A 106 -3.70 -2.60 -16.17
CA SER A 106 -2.38 -2.60 -15.55
C SER A 106 -2.14 -3.84 -14.72
N ARG A 107 -0.88 -4.25 -14.67
CA ARG A 107 -0.38 -5.18 -13.68
C ARG A 107 0.24 -4.35 -12.56
N VAL A 108 -0.25 -4.57 -11.35
CA VAL A 108 0.23 -3.87 -10.15
C VAL A 108 0.92 -4.91 -9.26
N VAL A 109 2.20 -4.68 -8.99
CA VAL A 109 3.01 -5.57 -8.16
C VAL A 109 3.40 -4.82 -6.90
N LEU A 110 3.03 -5.37 -5.74
CA LEU A 110 3.42 -4.85 -4.44
C LEU A 110 4.45 -5.80 -3.83
N GLU A 111 5.56 -5.24 -3.37
CA GLU A 111 6.57 -5.99 -2.64
C GLU A 111 6.79 -5.32 -1.29
N HIS A 112 6.69 -6.09 -0.22
CA HIS A 112 6.88 -5.61 1.16
C HIS A 112 7.99 -6.45 1.78
N ARG A 113 9.09 -5.81 2.13
CA ARG A 113 10.31 -6.51 2.54
C ARG A 113 10.91 -5.89 3.80
N GLY A 114 11.87 -6.59 4.39
CA GLY A 114 12.56 -6.15 5.60
C GLY A 114 12.00 -6.76 6.88
N PHE A 115 11.13 -7.76 6.78
CA PHE A 115 10.61 -8.46 7.94
C PHE A 115 11.71 -9.29 8.59
N GLN A 116 11.75 -9.30 9.92
CA GLN A 116 12.66 -10.11 10.69
C GLN A 116 11.98 -11.31 11.34
N GLU A 117 10.64 -11.28 11.42
CA GLU A 117 9.85 -12.34 12.05
C GLU A 117 8.85 -12.94 11.07
N PRO A 118 8.85 -14.29 10.91
CA PRO A 118 7.93 -14.94 9.98
C PRO A 118 6.45 -14.71 10.33
N GLU A 119 6.11 -14.63 11.60
CA GLU A 119 4.74 -14.42 12.05
C GLU A 119 4.22 -13.06 11.60
N ARG A 120 5.02 -12.01 11.78
CA ARG A 120 4.65 -10.67 11.37
C ARG A 120 4.49 -10.59 9.85
N ARG A 121 5.40 -11.22 9.11
CA ARG A 121 5.29 -11.31 7.65
C ARG A 121 3.99 -11.98 7.23
N GLY A 122 3.63 -13.10 7.88
CA GLY A 122 2.39 -13.81 7.58
C GLY A 122 1.15 -12.96 7.82
N ASN A 123 1.14 -12.19 8.90
CA ASN A 123 0.03 -11.29 9.21
C ASN A 123 -0.13 -10.21 8.14
N TYR A 124 0.97 -9.62 7.68
CA TYR A 124 0.93 -8.63 6.61
C TYR A 124 0.54 -9.25 5.27
N ALA A 125 1.02 -10.46 4.98
CA ALA A 125 0.65 -11.14 3.73
C ALA A 125 -0.87 -11.32 3.64
N SER A 126 -1.50 -11.74 4.73
CA SER A 126 -2.96 -11.88 4.79
C SER A 126 -3.66 -10.53 4.70
N GLY A 127 -3.12 -9.52 5.38
CA GLY A 127 -3.67 -8.16 5.35
C GLY A 127 -3.64 -7.56 3.95
N TRP A 128 -2.53 -7.75 3.23
CA TRP A 128 -2.42 -7.24 1.86
C TRP A 128 -3.43 -7.90 0.91
N ASP A 129 -3.79 -9.15 1.11
CA ASP A 129 -4.81 -9.81 0.29
C ASP A 129 -6.15 -9.07 0.42
N VAL A 130 -6.53 -8.66 1.63
CA VAL A 130 -7.76 -7.89 1.86
C VAL A 130 -7.65 -6.50 1.26
N VAL A 131 -6.56 -5.78 1.54
CA VAL A 131 -6.35 -4.41 1.08
C VAL A 131 -6.32 -4.34 -0.45
N LEU A 132 -5.56 -5.23 -1.09
CA LEU A 132 -5.48 -5.25 -2.55
C LEU A 132 -6.79 -5.70 -3.19
N GLY A 133 -7.58 -6.52 -2.50
CA GLY A 133 -8.92 -6.88 -2.97
C GLY A 133 -9.83 -5.67 -3.10
N THR A 134 -9.84 -4.78 -2.11
CA THR A 134 -10.64 -3.55 -2.18
C THR A 134 -10.11 -2.60 -3.26
N TYR A 135 -8.80 -2.54 -3.43
CA TYR A 135 -8.20 -1.75 -4.51
C TYR A 135 -8.65 -2.25 -5.89
N VAL A 136 -8.59 -3.57 -6.11
CA VAL A 136 -9.01 -4.17 -7.39
C VAL A 136 -10.47 -3.88 -7.68
N GLU A 137 -11.34 -3.98 -6.68
CA GLU A 137 -12.76 -3.66 -6.84
C GLU A 137 -12.96 -2.21 -7.29
N SER A 138 -12.22 -1.28 -6.69
CA SER A 138 -12.29 0.14 -7.04
C SER A 138 -11.69 0.42 -8.41
N ALA A 139 -10.74 -0.38 -8.86
CA ALA A 139 -10.08 -0.23 -10.16
C ALA A 139 -10.74 -1.06 -11.26
N SER A 140 -11.99 -1.46 -11.07
CA SER A 140 -12.76 -2.23 -12.04
C SER A 140 -13.74 -1.34 -12.79
N LYS A 141 -13.77 -1.47 -14.12
CA LYS A 141 -14.70 -0.71 -14.96
C LYS A 141 -16.14 -1.20 -14.83
N ASN A 142 -16.33 -2.36 -14.22
CA ASN A 142 -17.65 -2.95 -14.01
C ASN A 142 -18.16 -2.77 -12.58
N ALA A 143 -17.43 -2.02 -11.79
CA ALA A 143 -17.82 -1.77 -10.41
C ALA A 143 -18.95 -0.75 -10.32
#